data_55a9d6844758f568a227f18c2f6aede0
#
_entry.id   55a9d6844758f568a227f18c2f6aede0
#
_cell.length_a   1.000
_cell.length_b   1.000
_cell.length_c   1.000
_cell.angle_alpha   90.00
_cell.angle_beta   90.00
_cell.angle_gamma   90.00
#
_symmetry.space_group_name_H-M   'P 1'
#
loop_
_entity.id
_entity.type
_entity.pdbx_description
1 polymer ?
#
loop_
_entity_poly.entity_id
_entity_poly.type
_entity_poly.pdbx_seq_one_letter_code
_entity_poly.pdbx_strand_id
1 'polypeptide(L)'
;MIYLLGVIFSMNYKVMLKIIGNVLRYELALLLLPLIVALYYREPSYIAFVITIAVFAPIALLLCKIKTDNTQFFAKEGFLTVGFAWIVISVVGAIPFVISGTIPSFVDAFFETVSGFTTTGSSILTEIQSLPKGMLFWRSFTHWIGGMGVLIFVLALIPSLGTRAIFLLKAESPGPTPGKILPKIKETAKTLYIIYFVLTVIQIMLLRIVGLSLYDSIIHSLGTAGTGGFSNMNASVAAFNNPAAEWIITIFMILFGVNFTLYFQVLKGKFKNFLRNEEFRYYLLMIFVSIVFITINILNMNGGKIGLSIRQAAFQVASVITTTGYATADFNLWPTLSKLILVMLMFVGAMAGSTGGGIKTIRIVIIFKAIRRELNKILHPKRIQSVKIDGKVVEQETISGVFIFLGAYIIISLIAMVIVACDGFDITTTVTSVITTISNIGPGLEIVGPTGNFSSFSPISKLVLSFCMLAGRLEIYPMLIIFSSSFLRKKY
;
A
#
# COMPACT_ATOMS: atom_id res chain seq x y z
N MET A 1 34.64 -31.78 8.12
CA MET A 1 34.73 -30.39 8.58
C MET A 1 35.22 -29.39 7.50
N ILE A 2 35.85 -29.86 6.41
CA ILE A 2 36.31 -28.99 5.29
C ILE A 2 35.22 -28.72 4.23
N TYR A 3 34.17 -29.54 4.16
CA TYR A 3 33.03 -29.36 3.23
C TYR A 3 31.99 -28.32 3.70
N LEU A 4 32.04 -27.87 4.97
CA LEU A 4 31.11 -26.85 5.54
C LEU A 4 31.59 -25.40 5.34
N LEU A 5 32.81 -25.18 4.89
CA LEU A 5 33.40 -23.84 4.67
C LEU A 5 33.42 -23.41 3.20
N GLY A 6 32.93 -24.21 2.27
CA GLY A 6 32.97 -23.94 0.82
C GLY A 6 31.69 -23.34 0.21
N VAL A 7 30.61 -23.19 0.95
CA VAL A 7 29.37 -22.55 0.44
C VAL A 7 29.38 -21.07 0.77
N ILE A 8 30.32 -20.33 0.22
CA ILE A 8 30.23 -18.87 0.14
C ILE A 8 29.14 -18.60 -0.88
N PHE A 9 27.95 -18.27 -0.40
CA PHE A 9 26.80 -17.92 -1.20
C PHE A 9 27.13 -16.70 -2.08
N SER A 10 27.61 -16.94 -3.30
CA SER A 10 27.64 -15.91 -4.33
C SER A 10 26.19 -15.60 -4.70
N MET A 11 25.74 -14.36 -4.46
CA MET A 11 24.41 -13.90 -4.84
C MET A 11 24.12 -14.17 -6.31
N ASN A 12 22.95 -14.71 -6.60
CA ASN A 12 22.54 -15.04 -7.96
C ASN A 12 21.92 -13.83 -8.67
N TYR A 13 22.77 -12.84 -9.02
CA TYR A 13 22.36 -11.62 -9.72
C TYR A 13 21.65 -11.90 -11.05
N LYS A 14 22.03 -13.00 -11.76
CA LYS A 14 21.40 -13.37 -13.03
C LYS A 14 19.91 -13.68 -12.86
N VAL A 15 19.55 -14.40 -11.80
CA VAL A 15 18.15 -14.70 -11.48
C VAL A 15 17.40 -13.45 -11.08
N MET A 16 18.01 -12.59 -10.26
CA MET A 16 17.41 -11.30 -9.85
C MET A 16 17.10 -10.43 -11.06
N LEU A 17 18.08 -10.21 -11.94
CA LEU A 17 17.92 -9.40 -13.15
C LEU A 17 16.84 -9.97 -14.08
N LYS A 18 16.79 -11.31 -14.23
CA LYS A 18 15.74 -11.95 -15.01
C LYS A 18 14.34 -11.75 -14.44
N ILE A 19 14.19 -11.78 -13.12
CA ILE A 19 12.91 -11.50 -12.45
C ILE A 19 12.52 -10.02 -12.67
N ILE A 20 13.44 -9.09 -12.48
CA ILE A 20 13.21 -7.66 -12.72
C ILE A 20 12.83 -7.43 -14.20
N GLY A 21 13.52 -8.07 -15.15
CA GLY A 21 13.16 -8.02 -16.57
C GLY A 21 11.74 -8.50 -16.87
N ASN A 22 11.29 -9.56 -16.20
CA ASN A 22 9.90 -10.02 -16.32
C ASN A 22 8.91 -9.00 -15.72
N VAL A 23 9.21 -8.43 -14.55
CA VAL A 23 8.37 -7.38 -13.93
C VAL A 23 8.22 -6.20 -14.88
N LEU A 24 9.33 -5.68 -15.42
CA LEU A 24 9.32 -4.60 -16.41
C LEU A 24 8.49 -4.94 -17.64
N ARG A 25 8.64 -6.15 -18.19
CA ARG A 25 7.85 -6.58 -19.35
C ARG A 25 6.35 -6.51 -19.08
N TYR A 26 5.90 -6.88 -17.88
CA TYR A 26 4.48 -6.76 -17.52
C TYR A 26 4.06 -5.32 -17.29
N GLU A 27 4.90 -4.49 -16.65
CA GLU A 27 4.62 -3.06 -16.49
C GLU A 27 4.44 -2.38 -17.86
N LEU A 28 5.35 -2.64 -18.81
CA LEU A 28 5.26 -2.09 -20.16
C LEU A 28 3.99 -2.56 -20.91
N ALA A 29 3.57 -3.81 -20.71
CA ALA A 29 2.28 -4.28 -21.25
C ALA A 29 1.09 -3.56 -20.60
N LEU A 30 1.16 -3.25 -19.30
CA LEU A 30 0.11 -2.50 -18.60
C LEU A 30 0.07 -1.02 -19.02
N LEU A 31 1.20 -0.42 -19.44
CA LEU A 31 1.25 0.94 -20.02
C LEU A 31 0.45 1.07 -21.33
N LEU A 32 0.09 -0.04 -21.99
CA LEU A 32 -0.80 0.01 -23.16
C LEU A 32 -2.21 0.50 -22.79
N LEU A 33 -2.68 0.31 -21.55
CA LEU A 33 -4.00 0.77 -21.13
C LEU A 33 -4.10 2.30 -21.06
N PRO A 34 -3.21 3.02 -20.33
CA PRO A 34 -3.23 4.48 -20.36
C PRO A 34 -2.92 5.05 -21.76
N LEU A 35 -2.10 4.38 -22.57
CA LEU A 35 -1.90 4.72 -23.97
C LEU A 35 -3.22 4.70 -24.75
N ILE A 36 -4.03 3.64 -24.59
CA ILE A 36 -5.35 3.53 -25.25
C ILE A 36 -6.28 4.65 -24.77
N VAL A 37 -6.27 4.98 -23.47
CA VAL A 37 -7.04 6.10 -22.91
C VAL A 37 -6.61 7.43 -23.54
N ALA A 38 -5.30 7.72 -23.60
CA ALA A 38 -4.78 8.93 -24.20
C ALA A 38 -5.16 9.05 -25.70
N LEU A 39 -5.09 7.96 -26.45
CA LEU A 39 -5.52 7.90 -27.86
C LEU A 39 -7.03 8.13 -28.02
N TYR A 40 -7.85 7.54 -27.14
CA TYR A 40 -9.31 7.71 -27.17
C TYR A 40 -9.71 9.16 -26.95
N TYR A 41 -9.05 9.88 -26.02
CA TYR A 41 -9.27 11.30 -25.76
C TYR A 41 -8.47 12.23 -26.69
N ARG A 42 -7.69 11.67 -27.64
CA ARG A 42 -6.85 12.41 -28.62
C ARG A 42 -5.84 13.35 -27.95
N GLU A 43 -5.25 12.94 -26.84
CA GLU A 43 -4.30 13.73 -26.08
C GLU A 43 -2.87 13.52 -26.58
N PRO A 44 -2.02 14.57 -26.72
CA PRO A 44 -0.61 14.43 -27.10
C PRO A 44 0.21 13.57 -26.15
N SER A 45 -0.27 13.38 -24.93
CA SER A 45 0.37 12.55 -23.89
C SER A 45 0.59 11.09 -24.31
N TYR A 46 -0.10 10.58 -25.37
CA TYR A 46 0.14 9.24 -25.88
C TYR A 46 1.60 9.02 -26.33
N ILE A 47 2.27 10.08 -26.82
CA ILE A 47 3.67 10.03 -27.26
C ILE A 47 4.59 9.61 -26.12
N ALA A 48 4.33 10.11 -24.90
CA ALA A 48 5.13 9.77 -23.73
C ALA A 48 5.07 8.28 -23.39
N PHE A 49 3.89 7.66 -23.48
CA PHE A 49 3.72 6.21 -23.30
C PHE A 49 4.44 5.42 -24.38
N VAL A 50 4.31 5.82 -25.65
CA VAL A 50 4.98 5.16 -26.79
C VAL A 50 6.50 5.21 -26.62
N ILE A 51 7.08 6.36 -26.31
CA ILE A 51 8.53 6.51 -26.10
C ILE A 51 8.99 5.65 -24.95
N THR A 52 8.27 5.66 -23.81
CA THR A 52 8.63 4.85 -22.64
C THR A 52 8.63 3.35 -22.99
N ILE A 53 7.62 2.87 -23.69
CA ILE A 53 7.54 1.47 -24.12
C ILE A 53 8.70 1.16 -25.09
N ALA A 54 8.94 2.01 -26.08
CA ALA A 54 9.98 1.79 -27.10
C ALA A 54 11.38 1.73 -26.49
N VAL A 55 11.68 2.57 -25.48
CA VAL A 55 12.99 2.60 -24.82
C VAL A 55 13.19 1.40 -23.89
N PHE A 56 12.19 1.07 -23.09
CA PHE A 56 12.36 0.06 -22.05
C PHE A 56 12.01 -1.38 -22.47
N ALA A 57 11.26 -1.58 -23.58
CA ALA A 57 10.95 -2.93 -24.07
C ALA A 57 12.20 -3.73 -24.50
N PRO A 58 13.16 -3.17 -25.24
CA PRO A 58 14.43 -3.87 -25.54
C PRO A 58 15.18 -4.25 -24.27
N ILE A 59 15.24 -3.36 -23.28
CA ILE A 59 15.93 -3.60 -22.00
C ILE A 59 15.27 -4.76 -21.26
N ALA A 60 13.94 -4.72 -21.12
CA ALA A 60 13.18 -5.79 -20.47
C ALA A 60 13.38 -7.15 -21.17
N LEU A 61 13.36 -7.17 -22.51
CA LEU A 61 13.57 -8.39 -23.30
C LEU A 61 14.99 -8.94 -23.14
N LEU A 62 16.01 -8.07 -23.11
CA LEU A 62 17.41 -8.47 -22.86
C LEU A 62 17.55 -9.11 -21.48
N LEU A 63 16.99 -8.48 -20.44
CA LEU A 63 17.00 -9.03 -19.08
C LEU A 63 16.27 -10.38 -18.98
N CYS A 64 15.16 -10.54 -19.68
CA CYS A 64 14.40 -11.81 -19.72
C CYS A 64 15.19 -12.95 -20.38
N LYS A 65 16.08 -12.65 -21.35
CA LYS A 65 16.90 -13.65 -22.07
C LYS A 65 18.12 -14.13 -21.29
N ILE A 66 18.42 -13.56 -20.13
CA ILE A 66 19.56 -13.98 -19.31
C ILE A 66 19.43 -15.47 -18.98
N LYS A 67 20.41 -16.25 -19.40
CA LYS A 67 20.51 -17.68 -19.05
C LYS A 67 20.91 -17.84 -17.58
N THR A 68 20.18 -18.68 -16.87
CA THR A 68 20.37 -18.94 -15.44
C THR A 68 20.67 -20.43 -15.24
N ASP A 69 21.96 -20.80 -15.22
CA ASP A 69 22.39 -22.19 -15.05
C ASP A 69 22.25 -22.63 -13.58
N ASN A 70 22.58 -21.73 -12.66
CA ASN A 70 22.38 -21.94 -11.22
C ASN A 70 20.99 -21.43 -10.82
N THR A 71 20.17 -22.33 -10.29
CA THR A 71 18.79 -22.04 -9.89
C THR A 71 18.64 -21.81 -8.38
N GLN A 72 19.74 -21.79 -7.61
CA GLN A 72 19.68 -21.52 -6.18
C GLN A 72 19.24 -20.06 -5.94
N PHE A 73 18.21 -19.90 -5.12
CA PHE A 73 17.59 -18.62 -4.80
C PHE A 73 17.06 -18.69 -3.37
N PHE A 74 17.61 -17.87 -2.50
CA PHE A 74 17.31 -17.88 -1.07
C PHE A 74 16.53 -16.65 -0.65
N ALA A 75 16.17 -16.58 0.63
CA ALA A 75 15.40 -15.46 1.16
C ALA A 75 16.08 -14.10 0.95
N LYS A 76 17.43 -14.04 1.07
CA LYS A 76 18.20 -12.81 0.87
C LYS A 76 18.02 -12.25 -0.55
N GLU A 77 18.18 -13.09 -1.58
CA GLU A 77 17.96 -12.70 -2.97
C GLU A 77 16.49 -12.33 -3.22
N GLY A 78 15.55 -13.01 -2.56
CA GLY A 78 14.12 -12.69 -2.61
C GLY A 78 13.84 -11.28 -2.14
N PHE A 79 14.28 -10.93 -0.94
CA PHE A 79 14.09 -9.59 -0.36
C PHE A 79 14.72 -8.48 -1.22
N LEU A 80 15.97 -8.69 -1.67
CA LEU A 80 16.65 -7.73 -2.54
C LEU A 80 15.94 -7.57 -3.90
N THR A 81 15.51 -8.67 -4.50
CA THR A 81 14.78 -8.64 -5.78
C THR A 81 13.49 -7.84 -5.66
N VAL A 82 12.75 -8.02 -4.55
CA VAL A 82 11.54 -7.25 -4.27
C VAL A 82 11.87 -5.76 -4.16
N GLY A 83 12.81 -5.38 -3.30
CA GLY A 83 13.17 -3.97 -3.11
C GLY A 83 13.60 -3.28 -4.41
N PHE A 84 14.51 -3.92 -5.18
CA PHE A 84 14.96 -3.37 -6.45
C PHE A 84 13.86 -3.35 -7.52
N ALA A 85 12.99 -4.37 -7.59
CA ALA A 85 11.89 -4.38 -8.53
C ALA A 85 10.95 -3.18 -8.31
N TRP A 86 10.60 -2.89 -7.05
CA TRP A 86 9.75 -1.75 -6.72
C TRP A 86 10.38 -0.40 -7.05
N ILE A 87 11.69 -0.24 -6.83
CA ILE A 87 12.42 0.96 -7.25
C ILE A 87 12.39 1.09 -8.77
N VAL A 88 12.69 0.00 -9.50
CA VAL A 88 12.78 0.02 -10.97
C VAL A 88 11.43 0.32 -11.62
N ILE A 89 10.32 -0.31 -11.17
CA ILE A 89 9.00 0.02 -11.70
C ILE A 89 8.61 1.47 -11.41
N SER A 90 8.97 1.99 -10.24
CA SER A 90 8.69 3.39 -9.91
C SER A 90 9.48 4.37 -10.78
N VAL A 91 10.73 4.03 -11.12
CA VAL A 91 11.55 4.81 -12.05
C VAL A 91 10.95 4.78 -13.47
N VAL A 92 10.62 3.60 -13.99
CA VAL A 92 10.08 3.47 -15.35
C VAL A 92 8.68 4.08 -15.43
N GLY A 93 7.84 3.88 -14.42
CA GLY A 93 6.50 4.48 -14.35
C GLY A 93 6.50 6.00 -14.21
N ALA A 94 7.61 6.62 -13.75
CA ALA A 94 7.77 8.08 -13.69
C ALA A 94 8.07 8.70 -15.06
N ILE A 95 8.67 7.96 -15.98
CA ILE A 95 9.12 8.47 -17.28
C ILE A 95 8.00 9.09 -18.11
N PRO A 96 6.79 8.50 -18.22
CA PRO A 96 5.68 9.12 -18.94
C PRO A 96 5.33 10.53 -18.43
N PHE A 97 5.38 10.76 -17.11
CA PHE A 97 5.10 12.08 -16.51
C PHE A 97 6.15 13.12 -16.90
N VAL A 98 7.42 12.73 -16.92
CA VAL A 98 8.53 13.63 -17.31
C VAL A 98 8.47 13.95 -18.81
N ILE A 99 8.31 12.91 -19.67
CA ILE A 99 8.28 13.11 -21.14
C ILE A 99 7.06 13.94 -21.58
N SER A 100 5.91 13.73 -20.95
CA SER A 100 4.70 14.52 -21.27
C SER A 100 4.77 15.96 -20.77
N GLY A 101 5.74 16.30 -19.91
CA GLY A 101 5.83 17.60 -19.24
C GLY A 101 4.79 17.84 -18.15
N THR A 102 3.97 16.83 -17.81
CA THR A 102 2.97 16.94 -16.72
C THR A 102 3.61 17.06 -15.35
N ILE A 103 4.76 16.42 -15.15
CA ILE A 103 5.64 16.58 -13.98
C ILE A 103 7.08 16.67 -14.50
N PRO A 104 7.58 17.89 -14.75
CA PRO A 104 8.89 18.07 -15.40
C PRO A 104 10.08 17.60 -14.54
N SER A 105 9.97 17.71 -13.21
CA SER A 105 11.02 17.28 -12.28
C SER A 105 10.99 15.75 -12.14
N PHE A 106 12.12 15.08 -12.39
CA PHE A 106 12.22 13.64 -12.22
C PHE A 106 12.02 13.20 -10.77
N VAL A 107 12.50 13.98 -9.78
CA VAL A 107 12.30 13.66 -8.36
C VAL A 107 10.81 13.71 -8.00
N ASP A 108 10.09 14.69 -8.53
CA ASP A 108 8.65 14.83 -8.31
C ASP A 108 7.87 13.73 -9.00
N ALA A 109 8.20 13.40 -10.25
CA ALA A 109 7.60 12.30 -10.99
C ALA A 109 7.88 10.94 -10.31
N PHE A 110 9.07 10.74 -9.77
CA PHE A 110 9.42 9.54 -9.00
C PHE A 110 8.63 9.46 -7.70
N PHE A 111 8.52 10.57 -6.95
CA PHE A 111 7.69 10.63 -5.74
C PHE A 111 6.24 10.27 -6.04
N GLU A 112 5.63 10.88 -7.06
CA GLU A 112 4.25 10.62 -7.47
C GLU A 112 4.05 9.15 -7.87
N THR A 113 5.01 8.57 -8.59
CA THR A 113 4.93 7.18 -9.06
C THR A 113 5.18 6.17 -7.93
N VAL A 114 6.13 6.45 -7.03
CA VAL A 114 6.30 5.66 -5.80
C VAL A 114 5.02 5.69 -5.00
N SER A 115 4.44 6.87 -4.78
CA SER A 115 3.14 7.03 -4.09
C SER A 115 2.05 6.23 -4.80
N GLY A 116 2.05 6.22 -6.12
CA GLY A 116 1.14 5.43 -6.94
C GLY A 116 1.28 3.92 -6.68
N PHE A 117 2.44 3.34 -6.92
CA PHE A 117 2.66 1.91 -6.77
C PHE A 117 2.58 1.43 -5.32
N THR A 118 3.07 2.21 -4.36
CA THR A 118 2.96 1.87 -2.94
C THR A 118 1.57 2.11 -2.37
N THR A 119 0.65 2.59 -3.21
CA THR A 119 -0.74 2.89 -2.83
C THR A 119 -0.84 3.88 -1.67
N THR A 120 0.08 4.86 -1.63
CA THR A 120 0.13 5.86 -0.56
C THR A 120 -0.86 6.99 -0.81
N GLY A 121 -0.92 7.53 -2.04
CA GLY A 121 -1.82 8.64 -2.38
C GLY A 121 -1.31 10.04 -2.02
N SER A 122 -0.09 10.16 -1.50
CA SER A 122 0.59 11.46 -1.35
C SER A 122 0.91 12.03 -2.73
N SER A 123 0.56 13.28 -3.00
CA SER A 123 0.74 13.91 -4.31
C SER A 123 1.56 15.19 -4.23
N ILE A 124 2.35 15.43 -5.28
CA ILE A 124 3.03 16.73 -5.49
C ILE A 124 2.20 17.67 -6.37
N LEU A 125 1.10 17.19 -6.94
CA LEU A 125 0.30 17.95 -7.87
C LEU A 125 -0.54 18.99 -7.14
N THR A 126 -0.48 20.24 -7.62
CA THR A 126 -1.28 21.35 -7.11
C THR A 126 -2.59 21.50 -7.89
N GLU A 127 -2.57 21.22 -9.19
CA GLU A 127 -3.73 21.28 -10.08
C GLU A 127 -3.85 19.94 -10.82
N ILE A 128 -4.91 19.17 -10.51
CA ILE A 128 -5.10 17.82 -11.02
C ILE A 128 -6.03 17.81 -12.24
N GLN A 129 -7.06 18.64 -12.23
CA GLN A 129 -8.15 18.61 -13.22
C GLN A 129 -7.71 19.00 -14.62
N SER A 130 -6.65 19.81 -14.73
CA SER A 130 -6.06 20.24 -16.01
C SER A 130 -5.19 19.18 -16.69
N LEU A 131 -4.84 18.11 -15.98
CA LEU A 131 -3.94 17.10 -16.51
C LEU A 131 -4.62 16.20 -17.54
N PRO A 132 -3.86 15.65 -18.53
CA PRO A 132 -4.36 14.70 -19.50
C PRO A 132 -4.99 13.46 -18.84
N LYS A 133 -6.13 13.02 -19.35
CA LYS A 133 -6.86 11.85 -18.83
C LYS A 133 -6.05 10.56 -18.91
N GLY A 134 -5.21 10.40 -19.93
CA GLY A 134 -4.29 9.27 -20.01
C GLY A 134 -3.30 9.24 -18.83
N MET A 135 -2.77 10.41 -18.41
CA MET A 135 -1.88 10.52 -17.26
C MET A 135 -2.61 10.30 -15.93
N LEU A 136 -3.81 10.85 -15.77
CA LEU A 136 -4.64 10.62 -14.58
C LEU A 136 -5.07 9.15 -14.47
N PHE A 137 -5.35 8.50 -15.61
CA PHE A 137 -5.62 7.06 -15.63
C PHE A 137 -4.38 6.28 -15.17
N TRP A 138 -3.18 6.57 -15.71
CA TRP A 138 -1.95 5.92 -15.30
C TRP A 138 -1.72 6.07 -13.79
N ARG A 139 -1.87 7.28 -13.27
CA ARG A 139 -1.75 7.61 -11.85
C ARG A 139 -2.65 6.73 -10.96
N SER A 140 -3.93 6.59 -11.29
CA SER A 140 -4.87 5.74 -10.54
C SER A 140 -4.67 4.25 -10.79
N PHE A 141 -4.21 3.89 -11.99
CA PHE A 141 -3.94 2.50 -12.35
C PHE A 141 -2.71 1.94 -11.63
N THR A 142 -1.69 2.77 -11.33
CA THR A 142 -0.58 2.34 -10.46
C THR A 142 -1.07 1.89 -9.09
N HIS A 143 -2.09 2.53 -8.51
CA HIS A 143 -2.71 2.06 -7.27
C HIS A 143 -3.31 0.66 -7.40
N TRP A 144 -4.03 0.42 -8.50
CA TRP A 144 -4.65 -0.89 -8.73
C TRP A 144 -3.60 -1.99 -8.90
N ILE A 145 -2.51 -1.72 -9.62
CA ILE A 145 -1.39 -2.64 -9.79
C ILE A 145 -0.70 -2.88 -8.44
N GLY A 146 -0.42 -1.80 -7.70
CA GLY A 146 0.28 -1.85 -6.41
C GLY A 146 -0.52 -2.50 -5.29
N GLY A 147 -1.87 -2.40 -5.31
CA GLY A 147 -2.75 -2.87 -4.24
C GLY A 147 -2.62 -4.36 -3.94
N MET A 148 -2.61 -5.20 -4.96
CA MET A 148 -2.41 -6.65 -4.80
C MET A 148 -0.95 -7.10 -4.81
N GLY A 149 -0.01 -6.13 -4.92
CA GLY A 149 1.42 -6.42 -4.99
C GLY A 149 1.88 -6.82 -6.41
N VAL A 150 2.86 -6.09 -6.90
CA VAL A 150 3.37 -6.26 -8.27
C VAL A 150 3.96 -7.64 -8.48
N LEU A 151 4.68 -8.16 -7.49
CA LEU A 151 5.33 -9.47 -7.60
C LEU A 151 4.37 -10.64 -7.43
N ILE A 152 3.32 -10.51 -6.64
CA ILE A 152 2.25 -11.51 -6.57
C ILE A 152 1.56 -11.63 -7.93
N PHE A 153 1.35 -10.49 -8.62
CA PHE A 153 0.85 -10.47 -9.99
C PHE A 153 1.78 -11.23 -10.94
N VAL A 154 3.07 -10.92 -10.88
CA VAL A 154 4.09 -11.62 -11.70
C VAL A 154 4.17 -13.11 -11.35
N LEU A 155 4.07 -13.48 -10.07
CA LEU A 155 4.04 -14.89 -9.64
C LEU A 155 2.83 -15.66 -10.16
N ALA A 156 1.66 -15.00 -10.23
CA ALA A 156 0.45 -15.62 -10.81
C ALA A 156 0.61 -15.94 -12.29
N LEU A 157 1.43 -15.16 -13.01
CA LEU A 157 1.62 -15.23 -14.45
C LEU A 157 2.83 -16.09 -14.89
N ILE A 158 3.88 -16.23 -14.02
CA ILE A 158 5.10 -16.99 -14.39
C ILE A 158 5.07 -18.40 -13.79
N PRO A 159 4.84 -19.44 -14.61
CA PRO A 159 4.81 -20.84 -14.13
C PRO A 159 6.16 -21.37 -13.65
N SER A 160 7.27 -20.79 -14.09
CA SER A 160 8.63 -21.35 -13.96
C SER A 160 9.36 -21.02 -12.64
N LEU A 161 8.75 -20.27 -11.72
CA LEU A 161 9.41 -19.86 -10.47
C LEU A 161 9.45 -20.94 -9.37
N GLY A 162 8.61 -21.99 -9.47
CA GLY A 162 8.62 -23.13 -8.55
C GLY A 162 8.70 -22.74 -7.07
N THR A 163 9.61 -23.37 -6.31
CA THR A 163 9.84 -23.10 -4.88
C THR A 163 10.36 -21.69 -4.59
N ARG A 164 10.93 -20.99 -5.57
CA ARG A 164 11.42 -19.61 -5.44
C ARG A 164 10.30 -18.61 -5.17
N ALA A 165 9.10 -18.90 -5.69
CA ALA A 165 7.90 -18.13 -5.46
C ALA A 165 7.61 -17.91 -3.97
N ILE A 166 7.97 -18.86 -3.09
CA ILE A 166 7.76 -18.79 -1.64
C ILE A 166 8.57 -17.64 -1.02
N PHE A 167 9.82 -17.44 -1.45
CA PHE A 167 10.67 -16.38 -0.90
C PHE A 167 10.22 -14.98 -1.34
N LEU A 168 9.77 -14.85 -2.59
CA LEU A 168 9.21 -13.60 -3.10
C LEU A 168 7.89 -13.26 -2.40
N LEU A 169 7.01 -14.25 -2.22
CA LEU A 169 5.76 -14.10 -1.49
C LEU A 169 5.98 -13.69 -0.03
N LYS A 170 6.95 -14.32 0.65
CA LYS A 170 7.27 -13.94 2.04
C LYS A 170 7.80 -12.51 2.14
N ALA A 171 8.49 -12.03 1.09
CA ALA A 171 9.05 -10.69 1.05
C ALA A 171 8.00 -9.59 0.75
N GLU A 172 6.90 -9.94 0.08
CA GLU A 172 5.85 -8.99 -0.32
C GLU A 172 4.54 -9.18 0.46
N SER A 173 4.33 -10.34 1.10
CA SER A 173 3.08 -10.64 1.79
C SER A 173 2.98 -9.90 3.12
N PRO A 174 2.03 -8.97 3.31
CA PRO A 174 1.92 -8.20 4.54
C PRO A 174 1.38 -9.04 5.69
N GLY A 175 2.07 -8.98 6.84
CA GLY A 175 1.62 -9.56 8.09
C GLY A 175 2.58 -10.55 8.74
N PRO A 176 2.44 -10.79 10.05
CA PRO A 176 3.37 -11.59 10.85
C PRO A 176 3.33 -13.09 10.56
N THR A 177 2.25 -13.57 9.94
CA THR A 177 2.13 -14.95 9.49
C THR A 177 1.58 -14.94 8.07
N PRO A 178 2.38 -15.28 7.03
CA PRO A 178 1.79 -15.63 5.75
C PRO A 178 0.82 -16.78 6.03
N GLY A 179 -0.47 -16.58 5.77
CA GLY A 179 -1.46 -17.66 5.91
C GLY A 179 -0.89 -18.91 5.25
N LYS A 180 -1.14 -20.11 5.79
CA LYS A 180 -0.60 -21.38 5.23
C LYS A 180 -0.93 -21.41 3.74
N ILE A 181 -0.03 -20.87 2.92
CA ILE A 181 -0.12 -20.82 1.48
C ILE A 181 0.22 -22.22 1.02
N LEU A 182 -0.82 -22.93 0.66
CA LEU A 182 -0.89 -24.33 0.23
C LEU A 182 0.02 -24.63 -0.98
N PRO A 183 0.22 -25.92 -1.30
CA PRO A 183 1.11 -26.38 -2.38
C PRO A 183 0.82 -25.81 -3.77
N LYS A 184 -0.25 -25.05 -3.95
CA LYS A 184 -0.66 -24.40 -5.21
C LYS A 184 -0.70 -22.87 -5.10
N ILE A 185 0.44 -22.25 -4.78
CA ILE A 185 0.59 -20.78 -4.65
C ILE A 185 -0.04 -20.02 -5.83
N LYS A 186 0.16 -20.51 -7.05
CA LYS A 186 -0.36 -19.92 -8.28
C LYS A 186 -1.90 -19.89 -8.32
N GLU A 187 -2.55 -20.98 -7.94
CA GLU A 187 -4.04 -21.05 -7.95
C GLU A 187 -4.63 -20.12 -6.89
N THR A 188 -3.99 -20.06 -5.71
CA THR A 188 -4.41 -19.14 -4.65
C THR A 188 -4.26 -17.68 -5.12
N ALA A 189 -3.11 -17.30 -5.64
CA ALA A 189 -2.88 -15.96 -6.18
C ALA A 189 -3.91 -15.61 -7.27
N LYS A 190 -4.13 -16.51 -8.24
CA LYS A 190 -5.13 -16.32 -9.29
C LYS A 190 -6.53 -16.06 -8.71
N THR A 191 -6.95 -16.83 -7.71
CA THR A 191 -8.27 -16.66 -7.10
C THR A 191 -8.39 -15.31 -6.38
N LEU A 192 -7.34 -14.90 -5.64
CA LEU A 192 -7.33 -13.60 -4.96
C LEU A 192 -7.42 -12.46 -5.97
N TYR A 193 -6.71 -12.53 -7.12
CA TYR A 193 -6.82 -11.55 -8.20
C TYR A 193 -8.21 -11.51 -8.83
N ILE A 194 -8.85 -12.65 -9.02
CA ILE A 194 -10.24 -12.70 -9.53
C ILE A 194 -11.19 -11.99 -8.56
N ILE A 195 -11.07 -12.23 -7.24
CA ILE A 195 -11.89 -11.56 -6.23
C ILE A 195 -11.67 -10.04 -6.29
N TYR A 196 -10.40 -9.63 -6.33
CA TYR A 196 -10.01 -8.23 -6.43
C TYR A 196 -10.61 -7.54 -7.67
N PHE A 197 -10.47 -8.17 -8.83
CA PHE A 197 -11.01 -7.69 -10.09
C PHE A 197 -12.54 -7.60 -10.07
N VAL A 198 -13.22 -8.65 -9.59
CA VAL A 198 -14.69 -8.68 -9.51
C VAL A 198 -15.22 -7.59 -8.59
N LEU A 199 -14.63 -7.40 -7.41
CA LEU A 199 -15.01 -6.30 -6.51
C LEU A 199 -14.79 -4.93 -7.17
N THR A 200 -13.69 -4.73 -7.90
CA THR A 200 -13.42 -3.49 -8.63
C THR A 200 -14.53 -3.23 -9.67
N VAL A 201 -14.88 -4.24 -10.47
CA VAL A 201 -15.93 -4.11 -11.49
C VAL A 201 -17.29 -3.81 -10.87
N ILE A 202 -17.65 -4.48 -9.76
CA ILE A 202 -18.91 -4.21 -9.05
C ILE A 202 -18.94 -2.75 -8.58
N GLN A 203 -17.85 -2.23 -8.02
CA GLN A 203 -17.77 -0.84 -7.59
C GLN A 203 -17.93 0.13 -8.76
N ILE A 204 -17.27 -0.11 -9.91
CA ILE A 204 -17.43 0.70 -11.12
C ILE A 204 -18.90 0.76 -11.53
N MET A 205 -19.60 -0.39 -11.58
CA MET A 205 -21.00 -0.46 -11.94
C MET A 205 -21.88 0.33 -10.95
N LEU A 206 -21.66 0.18 -9.65
CA LEU A 206 -22.44 0.89 -8.65
C LEU A 206 -22.23 2.42 -8.72
N LEU A 207 -20.98 2.88 -8.88
CA LEU A 207 -20.69 4.30 -9.05
C LEU A 207 -21.31 4.87 -10.32
N ARG A 208 -21.35 4.08 -11.42
CA ARG A 208 -22.01 4.46 -12.65
C ARG A 208 -23.52 4.60 -12.48
N ILE A 209 -24.16 3.69 -11.74
CA ILE A 209 -25.60 3.71 -11.44
C ILE A 209 -26.00 4.96 -10.65
N VAL A 210 -25.16 5.41 -9.72
CA VAL A 210 -25.46 6.61 -8.90
C VAL A 210 -25.08 7.92 -9.61
N GLY A 211 -24.72 7.87 -10.90
CA GLY A 211 -24.61 9.03 -11.78
C GLY A 211 -23.19 9.56 -12.02
N LEU A 212 -22.13 8.92 -11.56
CA LEU A 212 -20.77 9.30 -11.93
C LEU A 212 -20.51 8.98 -13.41
N SER A 213 -19.61 9.73 -14.06
CA SER A 213 -19.15 9.37 -15.40
C SER A 213 -18.45 8.00 -15.39
N LEU A 214 -18.40 7.32 -16.53
CA LEU A 214 -17.66 6.04 -16.62
C LEU A 214 -16.18 6.22 -16.25
N TYR A 215 -15.56 7.32 -16.70
CA TYR A 215 -14.18 7.62 -16.42
C TYR A 215 -13.95 7.83 -14.92
N ASP A 216 -14.76 8.66 -14.26
CA ASP A 216 -14.66 8.92 -12.82
C ASP A 216 -14.92 7.65 -12.01
N SER A 217 -15.89 6.84 -12.42
CA SER A 217 -16.18 5.54 -11.79
C SER A 217 -14.99 4.59 -11.86
N ILE A 218 -14.30 4.52 -13.00
CA ILE A 218 -13.09 3.71 -13.17
C ILE A 218 -11.96 4.25 -12.28
N ILE A 219 -11.64 5.54 -12.38
CA ILE A 219 -10.53 6.18 -11.62
C ILE A 219 -10.68 5.93 -10.12
N HIS A 220 -11.87 6.21 -9.57
CA HIS A 220 -12.09 6.07 -8.12
C HIS A 220 -12.19 4.61 -7.68
N SER A 221 -12.68 3.71 -8.54
CA SER A 221 -12.67 2.28 -8.21
C SER A 221 -11.27 1.69 -8.24
N LEU A 222 -10.40 2.11 -9.16
CA LEU A 222 -8.99 1.70 -9.17
C LEU A 222 -8.27 2.17 -7.89
N GLY A 223 -8.46 3.43 -7.50
CA GLY A 223 -7.89 3.99 -6.28
C GLY A 223 -8.45 3.37 -5.00
N THR A 224 -9.76 3.08 -4.95
CA THR A 224 -10.39 2.39 -3.79
C THR A 224 -9.88 0.97 -3.68
N ALA A 225 -9.83 0.22 -4.78
CA ALA A 225 -9.39 -1.17 -4.79
C ALA A 225 -7.93 -1.30 -4.34
N GLY A 226 -7.06 -0.43 -4.85
CA GLY A 226 -5.66 -0.35 -4.40
C GLY A 226 -5.51 0.21 -2.99
N THR A 227 -6.55 0.81 -2.41
CA THR A 227 -6.46 1.60 -1.16
C THR A 227 -5.41 2.72 -1.25
N GLY A 228 -5.43 3.49 -2.37
CA GLY A 228 -4.39 4.48 -2.64
C GLY A 228 -4.84 5.94 -2.69
N GLY A 229 -6.12 6.21 -2.99
CA GLY A 229 -6.74 7.54 -2.82
C GLY A 229 -6.45 8.60 -3.87
N PHE A 230 -5.74 8.31 -4.95
CA PHE A 230 -5.61 9.26 -6.04
C PHE A 230 -6.96 9.54 -6.71
N SER A 231 -7.29 10.82 -6.83
CA SER A 231 -8.47 11.33 -7.53
C SER A 231 -8.04 12.12 -8.77
N ASN A 232 -8.95 12.26 -9.71
CA ASN A 232 -8.84 13.19 -10.84
C ASN A 232 -9.46 14.57 -10.50
N MET A 233 -9.86 14.78 -9.26
CA MET A 233 -10.43 16.03 -8.75
C MET A 233 -9.58 16.59 -7.61
N ASN A 234 -9.34 17.90 -7.57
CA ASN A 234 -8.57 18.55 -6.52
C ASN A 234 -9.22 18.38 -5.13
N ALA A 235 -10.54 18.46 -5.06
CA ALA A 235 -11.30 18.24 -3.83
C ALA A 235 -11.61 16.76 -3.54
N SER A 236 -10.90 15.82 -4.20
CA SER A 236 -11.10 14.38 -4.05
C SER A 236 -12.58 13.98 -4.29
N VAL A 237 -13.13 13.05 -3.51
CA VAL A 237 -14.52 12.57 -3.64
C VAL A 237 -15.54 13.67 -3.29
N ALA A 238 -15.19 14.66 -2.47
CA ALA A 238 -16.04 15.81 -2.17
C ALA A 238 -16.52 16.56 -3.42
N ALA A 239 -15.71 16.58 -4.49
CA ALA A 239 -16.04 17.27 -5.74
C ALA A 239 -17.36 16.79 -6.39
N PHE A 240 -17.73 15.53 -6.17
CA PHE A 240 -18.95 14.97 -6.77
C PHE A 240 -20.23 15.38 -6.06
N ASN A 241 -20.14 15.85 -4.82
CA ASN A 241 -21.29 16.21 -3.99
C ASN A 241 -22.43 15.17 -4.06
N ASN A 242 -22.09 13.89 -4.06
CA ASN A 242 -23.00 12.77 -4.22
C ASN A 242 -22.94 11.82 -3.00
N PRO A 243 -23.92 11.94 -2.07
CA PRO A 243 -23.96 11.11 -0.86
C PRO A 243 -23.97 9.59 -1.13
N ALA A 244 -24.61 9.16 -2.21
CA ALA A 244 -24.66 7.72 -2.56
C ALA A 244 -23.29 7.22 -3.01
N ALA A 245 -22.56 8.01 -3.80
CA ALA A 245 -21.18 7.69 -4.21
C ALA A 245 -20.25 7.64 -3.00
N GLU A 246 -20.37 8.58 -2.05
CA GLU A 246 -19.61 8.58 -0.80
C GLU A 246 -19.82 7.28 -0.01
N TRP A 247 -21.07 6.83 0.16
CA TRP A 247 -21.37 5.58 0.87
C TRP A 247 -20.83 4.33 0.13
N ILE A 248 -20.96 4.28 -1.20
CA ILE A 248 -20.42 3.18 -1.99
C ILE A 248 -18.91 3.11 -1.79
N ILE A 249 -18.19 4.23 -1.94
CA ILE A 249 -16.73 4.27 -1.76
C ILE A 249 -16.37 3.88 -0.32
N THR A 250 -17.09 4.39 0.70
CA THR A 250 -16.86 4.02 2.11
C THR A 250 -16.96 2.52 2.34
N ILE A 251 -18.02 1.88 1.84
CA ILE A 251 -18.22 0.44 2.01
C ILE A 251 -17.11 -0.34 1.29
N PHE A 252 -16.76 0.06 0.06
CA PHE A 252 -15.72 -0.63 -0.69
C PHE A 252 -14.32 -0.41 -0.11
N MET A 253 -13.99 0.76 0.45
CA MET A 253 -12.77 0.95 1.23
C MET A 253 -12.68 -0.07 2.37
N ILE A 254 -13.75 -0.22 3.16
CA ILE A 254 -13.80 -1.20 4.26
C ILE A 254 -13.63 -2.62 3.72
N LEU A 255 -14.29 -2.98 2.61
CA LEU A 255 -14.19 -4.31 2.00
C LEU A 255 -12.77 -4.60 1.49
N PHE A 256 -12.11 -3.68 0.80
CA PHE A 256 -10.72 -3.85 0.35
C PHE A 256 -9.72 -3.87 1.52
N GLY A 257 -10.06 -3.28 2.66
CA GLY A 257 -9.31 -3.37 3.91
C GLY A 257 -9.41 -4.72 4.63
N VAL A 258 -10.29 -5.64 4.21
CA VAL A 258 -10.42 -6.99 4.76
C VAL A 258 -9.40 -7.94 4.13
N ASN A 259 -8.95 -8.91 4.92
CA ASN A 259 -8.06 -9.98 4.45
C ASN A 259 -8.70 -10.80 3.32
N PHE A 260 -8.08 -10.81 2.14
CA PHE A 260 -8.61 -11.49 0.96
C PHE A 260 -8.75 -13.01 1.12
N THR A 261 -7.98 -13.64 2.02
CA THR A 261 -8.13 -15.07 2.30
C THR A 261 -9.47 -15.40 2.97
N LEU A 262 -10.08 -14.44 3.67
CA LEU A 262 -11.41 -14.60 4.25
C LEU A 262 -12.49 -14.68 3.16
N TYR A 263 -12.40 -13.86 2.11
CA TYR A 263 -13.30 -13.97 0.95
C TYR A 263 -13.17 -15.32 0.26
N PHE A 264 -11.95 -15.84 0.10
CA PHE A 264 -11.73 -17.17 -0.43
C PHE A 264 -12.40 -18.27 0.43
N GLN A 265 -12.39 -18.11 1.77
CA GLN A 265 -13.09 -19.03 2.66
C GLN A 265 -14.61 -18.95 2.52
N VAL A 266 -15.16 -17.74 2.33
CA VAL A 266 -16.60 -17.53 2.05
C VAL A 266 -17.01 -18.24 0.77
N LEU A 267 -16.24 -18.09 -0.33
CA LEU A 267 -16.49 -18.79 -1.58
C LEU A 267 -16.45 -20.32 -1.45
N LYS A 268 -15.72 -20.84 -0.46
CA LYS A 268 -15.70 -22.27 -0.10
C LYS A 268 -16.81 -22.70 0.89
N GLY A 269 -17.79 -21.86 1.13
CA GLY A 269 -18.91 -22.14 2.03
C GLY A 269 -18.59 -22.03 3.53
N LYS A 270 -17.41 -21.50 3.91
CA LYS A 270 -16.97 -21.39 5.32
C LYS A 270 -17.31 -20.02 5.93
N PHE A 271 -18.54 -19.52 5.73
CA PHE A 271 -18.97 -18.20 6.20
C PHE A 271 -18.81 -17.99 7.72
N LYS A 272 -19.00 -19.02 8.54
CA LYS A 272 -18.80 -18.95 9.99
C LYS A 272 -17.37 -18.56 10.38
N ASN A 273 -16.36 -18.96 9.59
CA ASN A 273 -14.96 -18.62 9.84
C ASN A 273 -14.70 -17.14 9.61
N PHE A 274 -15.39 -16.52 8.64
CA PHE A 274 -15.31 -15.10 8.36
C PHE A 274 -15.75 -14.27 9.58
N LEU A 275 -16.95 -14.55 10.12
CA LEU A 275 -17.48 -13.81 11.27
C LEU A 275 -16.76 -14.11 12.59
N ARG A 276 -16.14 -15.30 12.72
CA ARG A 276 -15.40 -15.70 13.92
C ARG A 276 -13.95 -15.22 13.92
N ASN A 277 -13.44 -14.73 12.78
CA ASN A 277 -12.07 -14.24 12.71
C ASN A 277 -11.88 -13.08 13.69
N GLU A 278 -10.86 -13.20 14.52
CA GLU A 278 -10.63 -12.27 15.62
C GLU A 278 -10.12 -10.91 15.10
N GLU A 279 -9.23 -10.91 14.12
CA GLU A 279 -8.73 -9.68 13.49
C GLU A 279 -9.87 -8.89 12.85
N PHE A 280 -10.77 -9.56 12.12
CA PHE A 280 -11.93 -8.92 11.48
C PHE A 280 -12.85 -8.25 12.51
N ARG A 281 -13.09 -8.90 13.65
CA ARG A 281 -13.92 -8.31 14.71
C ARG A 281 -13.28 -7.08 15.35
N TYR A 282 -11.98 -7.12 15.62
CA TYR A 282 -11.25 -5.94 16.12
C TYR A 282 -11.20 -4.81 15.10
N TYR A 283 -11.00 -5.13 13.82
CA TYR A 283 -11.04 -4.16 12.74
C TYR A 283 -12.38 -3.42 12.66
N LEU A 284 -13.50 -4.14 12.64
CA LEU A 284 -14.83 -3.53 12.64
C LEU A 284 -15.15 -2.77 13.93
N LEU A 285 -14.70 -3.27 15.08
CA LEU A 285 -14.89 -2.57 16.35
C LEU A 285 -14.17 -1.23 16.37
N MET A 286 -12.92 -1.15 15.90
CA MET A 286 -12.18 0.09 15.82
C MET A 286 -12.84 1.09 14.87
N ILE A 287 -13.31 0.65 13.70
CA ILE A 287 -14.07 1.48 12.77
C ILE A 287 -15.33 2.03 13.47
N PHE A 288 -16.14 1.17 14.04
CA PHE A 288 -17.40 1.55 14.66
C PHE A 288 -17.20 2.55 15.81
N VAL A 289 -16.29 2.25 16.74
CA VAL A 289 -15.98 3.11 17.88
C VAL A 289 -15.48 4.48 17.40
N SER A 290 -14.57 4.52 16.43
CA SER A 290 -14.05 5.78 15.89
C SER A 290 -15.14 6.61 15.20
N ILE A 291 -16.03 5.98 14.44
CA ILE A 291 -17.16 6.66 13.80
C ILE A 291 -18.06 7.30 14.87
N VAL A 292 -18.40 6.58 15.94
CA VAL A 292 -19.25 7.10 17.01
C VAL A 292 -18.62 8.32 17.68
N PHE A 293 -17.35 8.21 18.12
CA PHE A 293 -16.68 9.32 18.80
C PHE A 293 -16.51 10.55 17.89
N ILE A 294 -16.09 10.37 16.64
CA ILE A 294 -15.95 11.47 15.70
C ILE A 294 -17.31 12.08 15.39
N THR A 295 -18.35 11.28 15.14
CA THR A 295 -19.71 11.81 14.87
C THR A 295 -20.21 12.73 15.97
N ILE A 296 -20.07 12.30 17.23
CA ILE A 296 -20.47 13.11 18.39
C ILE A 296 -19.66 14.41 18.44
N ASN A 297 -18.35 14.32 18.20
CA ASN A 297 -17.44 15.45 18.34
C ASN A 297 -17.61 16.50 17.24
N ILE A 298 -17.99 16.13 15.99
CA ILE A 298 -18.21 17.06 14.88
C ILE A 298 -19.68 17.50 14.74
N LEU A 299 -20.59 16.98 15.57
CA LEU A 299 -22.04 17.23 15.45
C LEU A 299 -22.38 18.70 15.54
N ASN A 300 -21.80 19.41 16.50
CA ASN A 300 -22.06 20.87 16.69
C ASN A 300 -21.49 21.68 15.51
N MET A 301 -20.32 21.28 14.97
CA MET A 301 -19.70 21.88 13.80
C MET A 301 -20.61 21.78 12.56
N ASN A 302 -21.32 20.66 12.42
CA ASN A 302 -22.29 20.43 11.35
C ASN A 302 -23.70 20.96 11.62
N GLY A 303 -23.88 21.85 12.60
CA GLY A 303 -25.16 22.46 12.94
C GLY A 303 -26.20 21.43 13.41
N GLY A 304 -25.80 20.39 14.12
CA GLY A 304 -26.68 19.33 14.65
C GLY A 304 -27.17 18.31 13.61
N LYS A 305 -26.68 18.35 12.38
CA LYS A 305 -27.09 17.43 11.30
C LYS A 305 -26.45 16.03 11.48
N ILE A 306 -27.13 15.14 12.20
CA ILE A 306 -26.63 13.79 12.53
C ILE A 306 -26.25 12.99 11.28
N GLY A 307 -27.09 12.95 10.24
CA GLY A 307 -26.84 12.19 9.01
C GLY A 307 -25.59 12.64 8.26
N LEU A 308 -25.33 13.95 8.22
CA LEU A 308 -24.11 14.50 7.63
C LEU A 308 -22.87 14.11 8.46
N SER A 309 -22.96 14.26 9.79
CA SER A 309 -21.86 13.95 10.70
C SER A 309 -21.49 12.46 10.66
N ILE A 310 -22.46 11.54 10.62
CA ILE A 310 -22.21 10.09 10.46
C ILE A 310 -21.53 9.83 9.11
N ARG A 311 -22.01 10.41 8.01
CA ARG A 311 -21.46 10.20 6.68
C ARG A 311 -20.00 10.66 6.59
N GLN A 312 -19.71 11.88 7.05
CA GLN A 312 -18.35 12.42 7.06
C GLN A 312 -17.42 11.59 7.96
N ALA A 313 -17.86 11.27 9.18
CA ALA A 313 -17.09 10.44 10.11
C ALA A 313 -16.82 9.05 9.54
N ALA A 314 -17.83 8.37 9.00
CA ALA A 314 -17.69 7.04 8.42
C ALA A 314 -16.73 7.04 7.22
N PHE A 315 -16.83 8.03 6.34
CA PHE A 315 -15.96 8.16 5.19
C PHE A 315 -14.50 8.36 5.62
N GLN A 316 -14.22 9.34 6.49
CA GLN A 316 -12.85 9.66 6.90
C GLN A 316 -12.23 8.54 7.75
N VAL A 317 -13.00 7.91 8.64
CA VAL A 317 -12.52 6.74 9.40
C VAL A 317 -12.19 5.59 8.46
N ALA A 318 -13.07 5.26 7.51
CA ALA A 318 -12.81 4.22 6.52
C ALA A 318 -11.56 4.57 5.67
N SER A 319 -11.49 5.80 5.17
CA SER A 319 -10.38 6.29 4.35
C SER A 319 -9.03 6.16 5.07
N VAL A 320 -8.96 6.55 6.33
CA VAL A 320 -7.70 6.56 7.09
C VAL A 320 -7.31 5.16 7.55
N ILE A 321 -8.23 4.38 8.16
CA ILE A 321 -7.88 3.05 8.68
C ILE A 321 -7.55 2.04 7.56
N THR A 322 -8.19 2.18 6.39
CA THR A 322 -7.86 1.35 5.23
C THR A 322 -6.66 1.85 4.45
N THR A 323 -6.10 2.98 4.89
CA THR A 323 -4.99 3.66 4.22
C THR A 323 -5.31 4.05 2.78
N THR A 324 -6.58 4.38 2.48
CA THR A 324 -6.99 4.81 1.14
C THR A 324 -6.67 6.29 0.89
N GLY A 325 -6.95 7.18 1.84
CA GLY A 325 -6.59 8.59 1.72
C GLY A 325 -7.57 9.49 0.94
N TYR A 326 -8.74 9.01 0.51
CA TYR A 326 -9.77 9.88 -0.05
C TYR A 326 -10.36 10.82 0.99
N ALA A 327 -10.83 12.00 0.54
CA ALA A 327 -11.48 12.98 1.40
C ALA A 327 -12.84 13.41 0.87
N THR A 328 -13.80 13.58 1.80
CA THR A 328 -15.12 14.21 1.58
C THR A 328 -15.32 15.44 2.45
N ALA A 329 -14.40 15.69 3.39
CA ALA A 329 -14.36 16.85 4.24
C ALA A 329 -12.92 17.19 4.62
N ASP A 330 -12.65 18.47 4.85
CA ASP A 330 -11.36 18.90 5.38
C ASP A 330 -11.30 18.65 6.90
N PHE A 331 -10.69 17.55 7.30
CA PHE A 331 -10.54 17.21 8.70
C PHE A 331 -9.47 18.04 9.43
N ASN A 332 -8.70 18.89 8.74
CA ASN A 332 -7.87 19.89 9.40
C ASN A 332 -8.69 20.87 10.24
N LEU A 333 -9.93 21.13 9.80
CA LEU A 333 -10.87 22.02 10.49
C LEU A 333 -11.60 21.33 11.66
N TRP A 334 -11.44 20.00 11.81
CA TRP A 334 -12.16 19.27 12.84
C TRP A 334 -11.57 19.50 14.25
N PRO A 335 -12.38 19.32 15.30
CA PRO A 335 -11.89 19.42 16.67
C PRO A 335 -10.72 18.47 16.94
N THR A 336 -9.82 18.86 17.85
CA THR A 336 -8.58 18.15 18.16
C THR A 336 -8.76 16.67 18.48
N LEU A 337 -9.85 16.30 19.19
CA LEU A 337 -10.13 14.89 19.49
C LEU A 337 -10.34 14.08 18.21
N SER A 338 -11.10 14.59 17.24
CA SER A 338 -11.33 13.90 15.96
C SER A 338 -10.04 13.76 15.16
N LYS A 339 -9.21 14.82 15.10
CA LYS A 339 -7.87 14.75 14.46
C LYS A 339 -6.98 13.71 15.13
N LEU A 340 -6.94 13.67 16.46
CA LEU A 340 -6.15 12.71 17.20
C LEU A 340 -6.58 11.25 16.94
N ILE A 341 -7.90 10.99 16.90
CA ILE A 341 -8.42 9.67 16.56
C ILE A 341 -7.97 9.26 15.14
N LEU A 342 -8.08 10.17 14.16
CA LEU A 342 -7.60 9.89 12.81
C LEU A 342 -6.09 9.60 12.78
N VAL A 343 -5.27 10.39 13.47
CA VAL A 343 -3.81 10.14 13.56
C VAL A 343 -3.52 8.79 14.21
N MET A 344 -4.25 8.38 15.26
CA MET A 344 -4.10 7.04 15.84
C MET A 344 -4.45 5.94 14.83
N LEU A 345 -5.51 6.12 14.03
CA LEU A 345 -5.89 5.17 12.99
C LEU A 345 -4.86 5.09 11.86
N MET A 346 -4.10 6.18 11.58
CA MET A 346 -3.00 6.16 10.62
C MET A 346 -1.91 5.13 10.97
N PHE A 347 -1.65 4.91 12.25
CA PHE A 347 -0.71 3.87 12.69
C PHE A 347 -1.30 2.46 12.57
N VAL A 348 -2.58 2.30 12.88
CA VAL A 348 -3.21 0.97 12.95
C VAL A 348 -3.22 0.28 11.60
N GLY A 349 -3.77 0.93 10.58
CA GLY A 349 -3.92 0.35 9.25
C GLY A 349 -4.99 -0.75 9.16
N ALA A 350 -5.13 -1.32 7.96
CA ALA A 350 -6.11 -2.37 7.66
C ALA A 350 -5.69 -3.77 8.14
N MET A 351 -6.45 -4.80 7.80
CA MET A 351 -6.13 -6.20 8.13
C MET A 351 -4.90 -6.70 7.37
N ALA A 352 -4.17 -7.63 7.96
CA ALA A 352 -3.10 -8.34 7.25
C ALA A 352 -3.67 -9.15 6.08
N GLY A 353 -2.97 -9.13 4.92
CA GLY A 353 -3.47 -9.79 3.71
C GLY A 353 -4.61 -9.05 3.01
N SER A 354 -4.78 -7.74 3.29
CA SER A 354 -5.57 -6.77 2.53
C SER A 354 -4.66 -5.92 1.63
N THR A 355 -5.26 -5.02 0.86
CA THR A 355 -4.53 -4.04 0.04
C THR A 355 -3.96 -2.87 0.86
N GLY A 356 -4.49 -2.61 2.07
CA GLY A 356 -4.09 -1.48 2.90
C GLY A 356 -2.66 -1.54 3.42
N GLY A 357 -2.12 -0.40 3.83
CA GLY A 357 -0.82 -0.21 4.48
C GLY A 357 -0.87 -0.24 6.02
N GLY A 358 0.00 0.54 6.68
CA GLY A 358 0.09 0.67 8.12
C GLY A 358 0.72 -0.53 8.84
N ILE A 359 0.73 -0.47 10.17
CA ILE A 359 1.29 -1.52 11.04
C ILE A 359 0.51 -2.84 10.94
N LYS A 360 -0.73 -2.79 10.53
CA LYS A 360 -1.76 -3.86 10.46
C LYS A 360 -2.45 -4.15 11.78
N THR A 361 -3.77 -4.26 11.68
CA THR A 361 -4.65 -4.57 12.81
C THR A 361 -4.18 -5.77 13.64
N ILE A 362 -3.73 -6.86 13.00
CA ILE A 362 -3.30 -8.07 13.70
C ILE A 362 -2.10 -7.83 14.63
N ARG A 363 -1.13 -6.98 14.22
CA ARG A 363 0.02 -6.67 15.07
C ARG A 363 -0.40 -5.91 16.31
N ILE A 364 -1.32 -4.96 16.19
CA ILE A 364 -1.88 -4.23 17.32
C ILE A 364 -2.56 -5.19 18.30
N VAL A 365 -3.38 -6.14 17.79
CA VAL A 365 -4.02 -7.17 18.61
C VAL A 365 -2.99 -8.06 19.33
N ILE A 366 -1.92 -8.47 18.64
CA ILE A 366 -0.83 -9.27 19.24
C ILE A 366 -0.14 -8.47 20.35
N ILE A 367 0.19 -7.19 20.12
CA ILE A 367 0.82 -6.33 21.12
C ILE A 367 -0.04 -6.21 22.37
N PHE A 368 -1.33 -5.88 22.24
CA PHE A 368 -2.23 -5.80 23.40
C PHE A 368 -2.34 -7.11 24.17
N LYS A 369 -2.43 -8.24 23.47
CA LYS A 369 -2.47 -9.56 24.12
C LYS A 369 -1.15 -9.94 24.78
N ALA A 370 -0.02 -9.56 24.18
CA ALA A 370 1.30 -9.78 24.76
C ALA A 370 1.50 -8.94 26.05
N ILE A 371 1.11 -7.67 26.03
CA ILE A 371 1.12 -6.81 27.21
C ILE A 371 0.25 -7.41 28.33
N ARG A 372 -0.99 -7.82 28.00
CA ARG A 372 -1.89 -8.44 28.96
C ARG A 372 -1.31 -9.75 29.53
N ARG A 373 -0.61 -10.55 28.72
CA ARG A 373 0.08 -11.76 29.17
C ARG A 373 1.18 -11.42 30.18
N GLU A 374 2.02 -10.42 29.91
CA GLU A 374 3.09 -10.03 30.83
C GLU A 374 2.55 -9.47 32.16
N LEU A 375 1.50 -8.66 32.13
CA LEU A 375 0.81 -8.19 33.34
C LEU A 375 0.25 -9.37 34.16
N ASN A 376 -0.41 -10.32 33.49
CA ASN A 376 -0.92 -11.51 34.16
C ASN A 376 0.18 -12.41 34.75
N LYS A 377 1.36 -12.47 34.09
CA LYS A 377 2.52 -13.20 34.58
C LYS A 377 3.09 -12.58 35.87
N ILE A 378 3.07 -11.25 35.97
CA ILE A 378 3.48 -10.55 37.23
C ILE A 378 2.48 -10.88 38.34
N LEU A 379 1.17 -10.85 38.06
CA LEU A 379 0.13 -11.12 39.06
C LEU A 379 0.05 -12.61 39.46
N HIS A 380 0.35 -13.53 38.53
CA HIS A 380 0.26 -14.96 38.72
C HIS A 380 1.48 -15.69 38.13
N PRO A 381 2.67 -15.63 38.81
CA PRO A 381 3.94 -16.11 38.22
C PRO A 381 3.96 -17.61 37.88
N LYS A 382 3.17 -18.42 38.55
CA LYS A 382 3.11 -19.87 38.31
C LYS A 382 2.17 -20.26 37.16
N ARG A 383 1.40 -19.31 36.58
CA ARG A 383 0.45 -19.59 35.52
C ARG A 383 1.13 -19.48 34.15
N ILE A 384 1.19 -20.58 33.43
CA ILE A 384 1.64 -20.62 32.03
C ILE A 384 0.54 -20.04 31.14
N GLN A 385 0.82 -18.94 30.45
CA GLN A 385 -0.10 -18.29 29.50
C GLN A 385 0.54 -18.11 28.15
N SER A 386 -0.21 -18.48 27.11
CA SER A 386 0.18 -18.24 25.71
C SER A 386 -0.72 -17.18 25.07
N VAL A 387 -0.16 -16.36 24.19
CA VAL A 387 -0.94 -15.49 23.30
C VAL A 387 -1.64 -16.36 22.26
N LYS A 388 -2.96 -16.17 22.07
CA LYS A 388 -3.75 -16.93 21.10
C LYS A 388 -4.47 -15.98 20.15
N ILE A 389 -4.52 -16.35 18.87
CA ILE A 389 -5.31 -15.68 17.81
C ILE A 389 -6.16 -16.78 17.15
N ASP A 390 -7.46 -16.54 17.00
CA ASP A 390 -8.43 -17.51 16.47
C ASP A 390 -8.33 -18.89 17.17
N GLY A 391 -8.05 -18.89 18.48
CA GLY A 391 -7.87 -20.10 19.30
C GLY A 391 -6.51 -20.80 19.15
N LYS A 392 -5.63 -20.35 18.25
CA LYS A 392 -4.30 -20.93 18.02
C LYS A 392 -3.24 -20.16 18.79
N VAL A 393 -2.27 -20.89 19.35
CA VAL A 393 -1.12 -20.31 20.01
C VAL A 393 -0.23 -19.59 19.00
N VAL A 394 0.14 -18.34 19.30
CA VAL A 394 1.10 -17.56 18.52
C VAL A 394 2.50 -17.89 19.02
N GLU A 395 3.38 -18.27 18.11
CA GLU A 395 4.77 -18.60 18.42
C GLU A 395 5.52 -17.39 18.97
N GLN A 396 6.43 -17.62 19.93
CA GLN A 396 7.19 -16.55 20.57
C GLN A 396 8.04 -15.76 19.57
N GLU A 397 8.56 -16.43 18.53
CA GLU A 397 9.31 -15.77 17.44
C GLU A 397 8.43 -14.75 16.68
N THR A 398 7.17 -15.09 16.42
CA THR A 398 6.21 -14.18 15.79
C THR A 398 5.94 -12.95 16.66
N ILE A 399 5.78 -13.16 17.99
CA ILE A 399 5.55 -12.05 18.93
C ILE A 399 6.79 -11.15 18.96
N SER A 400 8.00 -11.72 19.09
CA SER A 400 9.25 -10.97 19.06
C SER A 400 9.43 -10.23 17.73
N GLY A 401 9.08 -10.86 16.61
CA GLY A 401 9.11 -10.23 15.28
C GLY A 401 8.19 -9.01 15.17
N VAL A 402 7.02 -9.03 15.81
CA VAL A 402 6.10 -7.88 15.86
C VAL A 402 6.72 -6.70 16.60
N PHE A 403 7.37 -6.93 17.77
CA PHE A 403 8.04 -5.86 18.52
C PHE A 403 9.27 -5.30 17.77
N ILE A 404 10.06 -6.18 17.13
CA ILE A 404 11.22 -5.75 16.31
C ILE A 404 10.75 -4.90 15.12
N PHE A 405 9.67 -5.31 14.45
CA PHE A 405 9.06 -4.53 13.36
C PHE A 405 8.63 -3.14 13.86
N LEU A 406 7.92 -3.07 15.00
CA LEU A 406 7.51 -1.79 15.58
C LEU A 406 8.70 -0.91 15.95
N GLY A 407 9.76 -1.48 16.54
CA GLY A 407 10.99 -0.77 16.81
C GLY A 407 11.64 -0.20 15.55
N ALA A 408 11.77 -1.00 14.49
CA ALA A 408 12.31 -0.55 13.21
C ALA A 408 11.43 0.55 12.57
N TYR A 409 10.11 0.40 12.63
CA TYR A 409 9.15 1.40 12.15
C TYR A 409 9.36 2.75 12.84
N ILE A 410 9.48 2.76 14.19
CA ILE A 410 9.69 3.98 14.97
C ILE A 410 11.04 4.61 14.63
N ILE A 411 12.13 3.82 14.57
CA ILE A 411 13.47 4.34 14.28
C ILE A 411 13.52 5.00 12.89
N ILE A 412 12.98 4.33 11.87
CA ILE A 412 12.94 4.90 10.51
C ILE A 412 12.11 6.19 10.49
N SER A 413 10.96 6.20 11.17
CA SER A 413 10.11 7.39 11.25
C SER A 413 10.84 8.55 11.90
N LEU A 414 11.54 8.32 13.03
CA LEU A 414 12.29 9.36 13.71
C LEU A 414 13.43 9.92 12.84
N ILE A 415 14.18 9.06 12.16
CA ILE A 415 15.24 9.50 11.25
C ILE A 415 14.64 10.34 10.11
N ALA A 416 13.54 9.89 9.51
CA ALA A 416 12.86 10.61 8.43
C ALA A 416 12.33 11.98 8.93
N MET A 417 11.74 12.04 10.13
CA MET A 417 11.26 13.29 10.73
C MET A 417 12.39 14.31 10.92
N VAL A 418 13.57 13.86 11.37
CA VAL A 418 14.74 14.76 11.54
C VAL A 418 15.18 15.34 10.20
N ILE A 419 15.19 14.54 9.14
CA ILE A 419 15.58 15.02 7.79
C ILE A 419 14.52 15.98 7.24
N VAL A 420 13.24 15.64 7.33
CA VAL A 420 12.12 16.48 6.84
C VAL A 420 12.02 17.79 7.64
N ALA A 421 12.38 17.79 8.91
CA ALA A 421 12.41 19.02 9.73
C ALA A 421 13.40 20.07 9.21
N CYS A 422 14.41 19.67 8.41
CA CYS A 422 15.33 20.62 7.76
C CYS A 422 14.65 21.55 6.75
N ASP A 423 13.45 21.18 6.26
CA ASP A 423 12.65 22.02 5.36
C ASP A 423 11.97 23.20 6.09
N GLY A 424 11.98 23.24 7.42
CA GLY A 424 11.46 24.33 8.25
C GLY A 424 9.95 24.36 8.43
N PHE A 425 9.25 23.24 8.17
CA PHE A 425 7.82 23.11 8.43
C PHE A 425 7.51 23.00 9.94
N ASP A 426 6.26 23.26 10.30
CA ASP A 426 5.75 23.04 11.66
C ASP A 426 5.82 21.54 12.06
N ILE A 427 5.78 21.29 13.37
CA ILE A 427 5.89 19.93 13.92
C ILE A 427 4.75 19.04 13.40
N THR A 428 3.53 19.55 13.30
CA THR A 428 2.37 18.76 12.85
C THR A 428 2.55 18.29 11.41
N THR A 429 2.94 19.19 10.50
CA THR A 429 3.26 18.87 9.11
C THR A 429 4.40 17.86 9.03
N THR A 430 5.52 18.11 9.73
CA THR A 430 6.70 17.23 9.73
C THR A 430 6.35 15.83 10.21
N VAL A 431 5.68 15.70 11.33
CA VAL A 431 5.34 14.40 11.93
C VAL A 431 4.32 13.66 11.07
N THR A 432 3.25 14.34 10.63
CA THR A 432 2.18 13.66 9.89
C THR A 432 2.58 13.33 8.46
N SER A 433 3.46 14.10 7.80
CA SER A 433 4.00 13.75 6.48
C SER A 433 4.78 12.43 6.50
N VAL A 434 5.59 12.20 7.54
CA VAL A 434 6.32 10.93 7.69
C VAL A 434 5.38 9.79 8.07
N ILE A 435 4.45 10.00 9.02
CA ILE A 435 3.50 8.96 9.43
C ILE A 435 2.65 8.50 8.25
N THR A 436 2.12 9.42 7.45
CA THR A 436 1.26 9.07 6.32
C THR A 436 2.01 8.37 5.21
N THR A 437 3.26 8.74 4.95
CA THR A 437 4.08 8.09 3.92
C THR A 437 4.54 6.71 4.33
N ILE A 438 5.02 6.50 5.56
CA ILE A 438 5.43 5.17 6.02
C ILE A 438 4.25 4.23 6.27
N SER A 439 3.05 4.78 6.56
CA SER A 439 1.80 4.00 6.69
C SER A 439 1.06 3.83 5.37
N ASN A 440 1.51 4.47 4.28
CA ASN A 440 0.88 4.45 2.94
C ASN A 440 -0.58 4.93 2.96
N ILE A 441 -0.86 6.16 3.45
CA ILE A 441 -2.23 6.70 3.62
C ILE A 441 -2.52 7.88 2.68
N GLY A 442 -1.52 8.72 2.42
CA GLY A 442 -1.61 9.93 1.61
C GLY A 442 -1.76 11.21 2.43
N PRO A 443 -2.97 11.65 2.79
CA PRO A 443 -3.12 12.90 3.53
C PRO A 443 -2.72 12.80 4.99
N GLY A 444 -2.05 13.84 5.50
CA GLY A 444 -1.75 14.06 6.90
C GLY A 444 -2.57 15.19 7.50
N LEU A 445 -1.91 16.11 8.21
CA LEU A 445 -2.48 17.32 8.79
C LEU A 445 -1.71 18.56 8.28
N GLU A 446 -2.32 19.73 8.45
CA GLU A 446 -1.80 21.03 8.02
C GLU A 446 -1.47 21.07 6.52
N ILE A 447 -0.21 21.37 6.11
CA ILE A 447 0.18 21.52 4.71
C ILE A 447 -0.07 20.23 3.89
N VAL A 448 0.09 19.07 4.51
CA VAL A 448 -0.16 17.76 3.87
C VAL A 448 -1.55 17.21 4.17
N GLY A 449 -2.47 18.06 4.63
CA GLY A 449 -3.86 17.70 4.90
C GLY A 449 -4.65 17.27 3.67
N PRO A 450 -5.97 17.00 3.84
CA PRO A 450 -6.80 16.43 2.75
C PRO A 450 -6.95 17.35 1.53
N THR A 451 -6.72 18.65 1.68
CA THR A 451 -6.74 19.66 0.60
C THR A 451 -5.33 20.12 0.22
N GLY A 452 -4.31 19.63 0.90
CA GLY A 452 -2.90 19.98 0.70
C GLY A 452 -2.15 19.00 -0.19
N ASN A 453 -0.84 19.26 -0.33
CA ASN A 453 0.04 18.39 -1.14
C ASN A 453 1.52 18.51 -0.71
N PHE A 454 2.39 17.72 -1.33
CA PHE A 454 3.83 17.64 -1.00
C PHE A 454 4.71 18.47 -1.94
N SER A 455 4.15 19.39 -2.74
CA SER A 455 4.93 20.17 -3.73
C SER A 455 6.01 21.04 -3.09
N SER A 456 5.74 21.62 -1.92
CA SER A 456 6.62 22.53 -1.19
C SER A 456 7.84 21.87 -0.54
N PHE A 457 7.85 20.53 -0.43
CA PHE A 457 8.95 19.79 0.19
C PHE A 457 10.20 19.82 -0.69
N SER A 458 11.38 19.85 -0.07
CA SER A 458 12.65 19.78 -0.78
C SER A 458 12.82 18.45 -1.52
N PRO A 459 13.68 18.40 -2.57
CA PRO A 459 13.98 17.14 -3.26
C PRO A 459 14.52 16.05 -2.33
N ILE A 460 15.29 16.40 -1.31
CA ILE A 460 15.82 15.45 -0.32
C ILE A 460 14.68 14.88 0.52
N SER A 461 13.79 15.70 1.04
CA SER A 461 12.63 15.27 1.81
C SER A 461 11.70 14.39 0.97
N LYS A 462 11.46 14.73 -0.31
CA LYS A 462 10.68 13.88 -1.23
C LYS A 462 11.30 12.50 -1.43
N LEU A 463 12.62 12.41 -1.57
CA LEU A 463 13.32 11.11 -1.68
C LEU A 463 13.24 10.30 -0.39
N VAL A 464 13.39 10.93 0.78
CA VAL A 464 13.25 10.27 2.07
C VAL A 464 11.82 9.78 2.30
N LEU A 465 10.82 10.60 1.98
CA LEU A 465 9.41 10.21 2.04
C LEU A 465 9.08 9.09 1.04
N SER A 466 9.67 9.11 -0.16
CA SER A 466 9.57 7.99 -1.12
C SER A 466 10.16 6.71 -0.57
N PHE A 467 11.29 6.79 0.12
CA PHE A 467 11.85 5.64 0.84
C PHE A 467 10.91 5.15 1.95
N CYS A 468 10.29 6.04 2.72
CA CYS A 468 9.29 5.68 3.73
C CYS A 468 8.09 4.96 3.12
N MET A 469 7.57 5.42 1.98
CA MET A 469 6.48 4.76 1.25
C MET A 469 6.85 3.33 0.83
N LEU A 470 8.05 3.15 0.25
CA LEU A 470 8.55 1.83 -0.14
C LEU A 470 8.78 0.93 1.08
N ALA A 471 9.38 1.45 2.15
CA ALA A 471 9.62 0.71 3.37
C ALA A 471 8.32 0.27 4.05
N GLY A 472 7.31 1.14 4.12
CA GLY A 472 5.99 0.83 4.65
C GLY A 472 5.30 -0.28 3.84
N ARG A 473 5.27 -0.14 2.52
CA ARG A 473 4.63 -1.11 1.62
C ARG A 473 5.27 -2.48 1.65
N LEU A 474 6.60 -2.53 1.73
CA LEU A 474 7.39 -3.76 1.69
C LEU A 474 7.71 -4.33 3.09
N GLU A 475 6.99 -3.90 4.12
CA GLU A 475 7.19 -4.42 5.49
C GLU A 475 8.62 -4.18 6.02
N ILE A 476 9.26 -3.08 5.62
CA ILE A 476 10.54 -2.55 6.10
C ILE A 476 11.76 -3.39 5.67
N TYR A 477 11.77 -4.71 5.91
CA TYR A 477 12.95 -5.56 5.75
C TYR A 477 13.53 -5.58 4.33
N PRO A 478 12.76 -5.67 3.23
CA PRO A 478 13.31 -5.63 1.87
C PRO A 478 14.10 -4.35 1.59
N MET A 479 13.65 -3.22 2.15
CA MET A 479 14.35 -1.94 1.99
C MET A 479 15.60 -1.85 2.87
N LEU A 480 15.55 -2.33 4.12
CA LEU A 480 16.71 -2.29 5.01
C LEU A 480 17.85 -3.22 4.55
N ILE A 481 17.54 -4.36 3.96
CA ILE A 481 18.56 -5.30 3.46
C ILE A 481 19.41 -4.67 2.36
N ILE A 482 18.86 -3.74 1.54
CA ILE A 482 19.61 -3.01 0.53
C ILE A 482 20.81 -2.27 1.14
N PHE A 483 20.67 -1.75 2.36
CA PHE A 483 21.73 -1.01 3.08
C PHE A 483 22.62 -1.88 3.96
N SER A 484 22.38 -3.19 4.02
CA SER A 484 23.15 -4.08 4.90
C SER A 484 24.61 -4.20 4.43
N SER A 485 25.55 -4.15 5.38
CA SER A 485 26.99 -4.30 5.11
C SER A 485 27.32 -5.64 4.44
N SER A 486 26.53 -6.67 4.67
CA SER A 486 26.70 -7.99 4.02
C SER A 486 26.35 -7.98 2.53
N PHE A 487 25.60 -6.96 2.06
CA PHE A 487 25.36 -6.70 0.64
C PHE A 487 26.52 -5.89 0.03
N LEU A 488 27.00 -4.87 0.77
CA LEU A 488 28.02 -3.94 0.31
C LEU A 488 29.45 -4.54 0.35
N ARG A 489 29.70 -5.50 1.23
CA ARG A 489 30.98 -6.20 1.29
C ARG A 489 30.99 -7.40 0.34
N LYS A 490 31.71 -7.31 -0.79
CA LYS A 490 32.29 -8.47 -1.44
C LYS A 490 33.24 -9.12 -0.43
N LYS A 491 32.89 -10.25 0.17
CA LYS A 491 33.90 -11.08 0.77
C LYS A 491 34.66 -11.72 -0.40
N TYR A 492 35.88 -11.25 -0.59
CA TYR A 492 36.91 -11.92 -1.39
C TYR A 492 37.20 -13.28 -0.79
#